data_dc38fcb0d41516405ed984f72ec6b1d7
#
_entry.id   dc38fcb0d41516405ed984f72ec6b1d7
#
_cell.length_a   1.000
_cell.length_b   1.000
_cell.length_c   1.000
_cell.angle_alpha   90.00
_cell.angle_beta   90.00
_cell.angle_gamma   90.00
#
_symmetry.space_group_name_H-M   'P 1'
#
loop_
_entity.id
_entity.type
_entity.pdbx_description
1 polymer ?
#
loop_
_entity_poly.entity_id
_entity_poly.type
_entity_poly.pdbx_seq_one_letter_code
_entity_poly.pdbx_strand_id
1 'polypeptide(L)'
;KAYPVSQEPVCSLAQGENQLCDKHHYNKFNVTVPNAGIDNSNAPPGHVVLFPADPKGSAIAIRERMANGKKIGVIIGDSRTHPLRLGCVGVALACSGLEAVEDARGQKDLFGRELKITRKAVADNLVSAAQIVMGEGDEGIPAAIIRDSGVPIKEASGEIPTIPPA
;
A
#
# COMPACT_ATOMS: atom_id res chain seq x y z
N LYS A 1 -12.89 1.00 -6.77
CA LYS A 1 -14.11 0.68 -7.54
C LYS A 1 -15.03 -0.11 -6.64
N ALA A 2 -16.23 0.43 -6.33
CA ALA A 2 -17.21 -0.27 -5.49
C ALA A 2 -17.90 -1.38 -6.28
N TYR A 3 -18.08 -2.53 -5.65
CA TYR A 3 -18.77 -3.68 -6.22
C TYR A 3 -19.94 -4.07 -5.32
N PRO A 4 -21.08 -4.50 -5.88
CA PRO A 4 -22.16 -5.03 -5.07
C PRO A 4 -21.66 -6.30 -4.34
N VAL A 5 -22.09 -6.47 -3.10
CA VAL A 5 -21.81 -7.68 -2.33
C VAL A 5 -22.55 -8.84 -3.00
N SER A 6 -21.84 -9.73 -3.69
CA SER A 6 -22.41 -10.97 -4.20
C SER A 6 -22.75 -11.88 -3.02
N GLN A 7 -23.88 -12.59 -3.09
CA GLN A 7 -24.27 -13.57 -2.06
C GLN A 7 -23.40 -14.84 -2.08
N GLU A 8 -22.45 -14.93 -2.95
CA GLU A 8 -21.46 -16.01 -2.96
C GLU A 8 -20.45 -15.79 -1.84
N PRO A 9 -20.15 -16.81 -1.01
CA PRO A 9 -19.24 -16.65 0.12
C PRO A 9 -17.79 -16.42 -0.37
N VAL A 10 -17.46 -15.18 -0.56
CA VAL A 10 -16.05 -14.78 -0.62
C VAL A 10 -15.50 -14.85 0.79
N CYS A 11 -15.23 -16.05 1.24
CA CYS A 11 -14.89 -16.40 2.61
C CYS A 11 -16.10 -16.36 3.58
N SER A 12 -16.36 -17.46 4.25
CA SER A 12 -17.40 -17.68 5.28
C SER A 12 -17.27 -16.81 6.55
N LEU A 13 -16.66 -15.66 6.45
CA LEU A 13 -16.39 -14.71 7.53
C LEU A 13 -17.36 -13.53 7.57
N ALA A 14 -18.32 -13.45 6.65
CA ALA A 14 -19.29 -12.35 6.60
C ALA A 14 -20.46 -12.52 7.57
N GLN A 15 -20.48 -13.51 8.44
CA GLN A 15 -21.52 -13.67 9.43
C GLN A 15 -20.97 -13.60 10.85
N GLY A 16 -21.14 -12.44 11.46
CA GLY A 16 -21.28 -12.31 12.90
C GLY A 16 -20.02 -12.05 13.68
N GLU A 17 -20.07 -10.95 14.40
CA GLU A 17 -19.32 -10.62 15.60
C GLU A 17 -17.84 -10.27 15.42
N ASN A 18 -17.45 -9.16 16.01
CA ASN A 18 -16.14 -8.61 16.29
C ASN A 18 -15.07 -9.63 16.73
N GLN A 19 -14.88 -10.70 15.99
CA GLN A 19 -13.69 -11.51 16.15
C GLN A 19 -12.61 -10.87 15.28
N LEU A 20 -11.63 -10.25 15.95
CA LEU A 20 -10.31 -10.08 15.37
C LEU A 20 -9.99 -11.38 14.62
N CYS A 21 -9.91 -11.30 13.30
CA CYS A 21 -9.61 -12.47 12.49
C CYS A 21 -8.15 -12.84 12.78
N ASP A 22 -7.93 -13.80 13.68
CA ASP A 22 -6.61 -14.34 14.04
C ASP A 22 -5.92 -15.06 12.87
N LYS A 23 -6.55 -15.07 11.72
CA LYS A 23 -5.96 -15.64 10.50
C LYS A 23 -5.43 -14.50 9.62
N HIS A 24 -4.15 -14.24 9.75
CA HIS A 24 -3.41 -13.41 8.80
C HIS A 24 -3.52 -14.03 7.41
N HIS A 25 -4.44 -13.53 6.60
CA HIS A 25 -4.57 -13.96 5.22
C HIS A 25 -3.64 -13.11 4.37
N TYR A 26 -2.64 -13.74 3.79
CA TYR A 26 -1.86 -13.13 2.73
C TYR A 26 -2.74 -13.02 1.49
N ASN A 27 -2.91 -11.83 0.99
CA ASN A 27 -3.56 -11.63 -0.29
C ASN A 27 -2.54 -11.85 -1.44
N LYS A 28 -3.02 -11.77 -2.68
CA LYS A 28 -2.17 -11.90 -3.88
C LYS A 28 -1.03 -10.86 -3.99
N PHE A 29 -1.01 -9.85 -3.14
CA PHE A 29 0.03 -8.82 -3.09
C PHE A 29 1.01 -9.02 -1.93
N ASN A 30 0.92 -10.14 -1.21
CA ASN A 30 1.72 -10.43 0.00
C ASN A 30 1.63 -9.34 1.08
N VAL A 31 0.47 -8.72 1.18
CA VAL A 31 0.17 -7.75 2.24
C VAL A 31 -0.77 -8.40 3.26
N THR A 32 -0.39 -8.33 4.52
CA THR A 32 -1.26 -8.74 5.62
C THR A 32 -2.21 -7.61 5.94
N VAL A 33 -3.49 -7.79 5.65
CA VAL A 33 -4.55 -6.82 5.89
C VAL A 33 -5.76 -7.48 6.52
N PRO A 34 -6.56 -6.74 7.31
CA PRO A 34 -7.85 -7.24 7.81
C PRO A 34 -8.75 -7.66 6.65
N ASN A 35 -9.59 -8.67 6.89
CA ASN A 35 -10.61 -9.14 5.93
C ASN A 35 -10.06 -9.46 4.52
N ALA A 36 -8.80 -9.90 4.42
CA ALA A 36 -8.13 -10.17 3.15
C ALA A 36 -8.15 -8.98 2.15
N GLY A 37 -8.27 -7.74 2.65
CA GLY A 37 -8.35 -6.52 1.84
C GLY A 37 -9.75 -6.21 1.30
N ILE A 38 -10.79 -6.81 1.86
CA ILE A 38 -12.16 -6.43 1.58
C ILE A 38 -12.56 -5.36 2.59
N ASP A 39 -12.89 -4.17 2.11
CA ASP A 39 -13.31 -3.05 2.94
C ASP A 39 -14.74 -2.64 2.61
N ASN A 40 -15.55 -2.35 3.63
CA ASN A 40 -16.88 -1.81 3.49
C ASN A 40 -16.97 -0.34 3.95
N SER A 41 -15.89 0.21 4.45
CA SER A 41 -15.82 1.64 4.77
C SER A 41 -15.83 2.47 3.48
N ASN A 42 -16.42 3.65 3.54
CA ASN A 42 -16.54 4.55 2.40
C ASN A 42 -17.12 3.89 1.12
N ALA A 43 -17.89 2.80 1.29
CA ALA A 43 -18.64 2.15 0.22
C ALA A 43 -20.15 2.43 0.37
N PRO A 44 -20.91 2.52 -0.74
CA PRO A 44 -22.37 2.61 -0.65
C PRO A 44 -22.95 1.41 0.11
N PRO A 45 -24.11 1.55 0.78
CA PRO A 45 -24.78 0.42 1.45
C PRO A 45 -24.90 -0.80 0.53
N GLY A 46 -24.55 -1.98 1.03
CA GLY A 46 -24.56 -3.23 0.27
C GLY A 46 -23.42 -3.39 -0.74
N HIS A 47 -22.38 -2.57 -0.65
CA HIS A 47 -21.19 -2.66 -1.48
C HIS A 47 -19.93 -2.84 -0.63
N VAL A 48 -18.88 -3.32 -1.25
CA VAL A 48 -17.54 -3.40 -0.69
C VAL A 48 -16.52 -2.83 -1.67
N VAL A 49 -15.41 -2.38 -1.12
CA VAL A 49 -14.25 -1.95 -1.90
C VAL A 49 -13.25 -3.10 -1.94
N LEU A 50 -12.74 -3.39 -3.12
CA LEU A 50 -11.71 -4.40 -3.33
C LEU A 50 -10.43 -3.72 -3.82
N PHE A 51 -9.30 -4.38 -3.60
CA PHE A 51 -8.05 -3.97 -4.22
C PHE A 51 -8.18 -3.88 -5.74
N PRO A 52 -7.44 -2.98 -6.39
CA PRO A 52 -7.33 -2.95 -7.84
C PRO A 52 -6.95 -4.32 -8.39
N ALA A 53 -7.55 -4.73 -9.49
CA ALA A 53 -7.21 -6.00 -10.14
C ALA A 53 -5.73 -6.03 -10.59
N ASP A 54 -5.23 -4.88 -11.05
CA ASP A 54 -3.85 -4.65 -11.45
C ASP A 54 -3.36 -3.29 -10.89
N PRO A 55 -2.83 -3.25 -9.64
CA PRO A 55 -2.29 -2.03 -9.08
C PRO A 55 -1.09 -1.50 -9.84
N LYS A 56 -0.25 -2.39 -10.38
CA LYS A 56 0.95 -2.02 -11.15
C LYS A 56 0.57 -1.30 -12.45
N GLY A 57 -0.31 -1.89 -13.25
CA GLY A 57 -0.84 -1.26 -14.45
C GLY A 57 -1.56 0.05 -14.14
N SER A 58 -2.30 0.12 -13.03
CA SER A 58 -2.94 1.34 -12.56
C SER A 58 -1.92 2.44 -12.24
N ALA A 59 -0.84 2.13 -11.52
CA ALA A 59 0.22 3.09 -11.20
C ALA A 59 0.91 3.62 -12.46
N ILE A 60 1.20 2.73 -13.42
CA ILE A 60 1.81 3.09 -14.71
C ILE A 60 0.88 4.02 -15.49
N ALA A 61 -0.38 3.63 -15.68
CA ALA A 61 -1.34 4.40 -16.45
C ALA A 61 -1.63 5.79 -15.85
N ILE A 62 -1.70 5.89 -14.51
CA ILE A 62 -1.84 7.18 -13.83
C ILE A 62 -0.60 8.03 -14.06
N ARG A 63 0.60 7.46 -13.90
CA ARG A 63 1.86 8.16 -14.10
C ARG A 63 1.95 8.73 -15.52
N GLU A 64 1.69 7.92 -16.54
CA GLU A 64 1.72 8.34 -17.94
C GLU A 64 0.77 9.50 -18.23
N ARG A 65 -0.45 9.43 -17.69
CA ARG A 65 -1.45 10.48 -17.87
C ARG A 65 -1.11 11.78 -17.15
N MET A 66 -0.49 11.70 -15.98
CA MET A 66 -0.25 12.86 -15.12
C MET A 66 1.13 13.48 -15.30
N ALA A 67 2.09 12.76 -15.86
CA ALA A 67 3.48 13.25 -15.98
C ALA A 67 3.56 14.54 -16.81
N ASN A 68 2.83 14.62 -17.92
CA ASN A 68 2.83 15.80 -18.80
C ASN A 68 4.25 16.41 -18.98
N GLY A 69 5.23 15.54 -19.29
CA GLY A 69 6.64 15.90 -19.44
C GLY A 69 7.42 16.10 -18.12
N LYS A 70 6.78 15.97 -16.97
CA LYS A 70 7.45 16.07 -15.66
C LYS A 70 7.85 14.69 -15.14
N LYS A 71 8.92 14.66 -14.37
CA LYS A 71 9.34 13.45 -13.65
C LYS A 71 8.50 13.30 -12.38
N ILE A 72 7.63 12.31 -12.37
CA ILE A 72 6.79 11.98 -11.22
C ILE A 72 6.88 10.49 -10.90
N GLY A 73 6.70 10.15 -9.63
CA GLY A 73 6.40 8.80 -9.17
C GLY A 73 4.94 8.71 -8.77
N VAL A 74 4.34 7.54 -8.96
CA VAL A 74 2.98 7.24 -8.51
C VAL A 74 3.04 5.99 -7.64
N ILE A 75 2.34 6.01 -6.51
CA ILE A 75 2.20 4.87 -5.62
C ILE A 75 0.70 4.63 -5.44
N ILE A 76 0.28 3.38 -5.62
CA ILE A 76 -1.04 2.91 -5.21
C ILE A 76 -0.88 2.36 -3.80
N GLY A 77 -1.58 2.94 -2.85
CA GLY A 77 -1.49 2.59 -1.45
C GLY A 77 -2.82 2.19 -0.86
N ASP A 78 -2.75 1.55 0.28
CA ASP A 78 -3.85 1.20 1.16
C ASP A 78 -3.42 1.42 2.61
N SER A 79 -4.35 1.28 3.55
CA SER A 79 -4.05 1.28 4.97
C SER A 79 -4.07 -0.13 5.54
N ARG A 80 -3.27 -0.38 6.57
CA ARG A 80 -3.26 -1.64 7.30
C ARG A 80 -3.02 -1.42 8.79
N THR A 81 -3.47 -2.35 9.58
CA THR A 81 -3.06 -2.45 10.98
C THR A 81 -1.67 -3.07 11.10
N HIS A 82 -0.97 -2.74 12.16
CA HIS A 82 0.34 -3.30 12.48
C HIS A 82 0.25 -4.19 13.72
N PRO A 83 0.83 -5.41 13.73
CA PRO A 83 0.82 -6.26 14.90
C PRO A 83 1.34 -5.53 16.14
N LEU A 84 0.66 -5.69 17.28
CA LEU A 84 1.02 -5.12 18.59
C LEU A 84 1.08 -3.58 18.63
N ARG A 85 0.53 -2.87 17.65
CA ARG A 85 0.45 -1.40 17.64
C ARG A 85 -0.99 -0.98 17.44
N LEU A 86 -1.37 0.12 18.11
CA LEU A 86 -2.63 0.81 17.82
C LEU A 86 -2.47 1.74 16.62
N GLY A 87 -3.47 1.78 15.76
CA GLY A 87 -3.54 2.64 14.60
C GLY A 87 -3.24 1.93 13.28
N CYS A 88 -3.61 2.60 12.20
CA CYS A 88 -3.33 2.18 10.83
C CYS A 88 -2.06 2.85 10.30
N VAL A 89 -1.39 2.18 9.40
CA VAL A 89 -0.24 2.68 8.65
C VAL A 89 -0.43 2.43 7.17
N GLY A 90 0.11 3.29 6.33
CA GLY A 90 0.05 3.10 4.90
C GLY A 90 0.91 1.93 4.42
N VAL A 91 0.45 1.25 3.40
CA VAL A 91 1.16 0.17 2.71
C VAL A 91 1.05 0.37 1.21
N ALA A 92 2.15 0.22 0.48
CA ALA A 92 2.17 0.29 -0.97
C ALA A 92 1.74 -1.03 -1.58
N LEU A 93 0.82 -1.00 -2.53
CA LEU A 93 0.41 -2.15 -3.34
C LEU A 93 1.21 -2.22 -4.65
N ALA A 94 1.56 -1.08 -5.22
CA ALA A 94 2.42 -0.94 -6.39
C ALA A 94 2.93 0.49 -6.51
N CYS A 95 4.00 0.68 -7.26
CA CYS A 95 4.50 2.01 -7.60
C CYS A 95 4.98 2.08 -9.06
N SER A 96 5.16 3.27 -9.58
CA SER A 96 5.75 3.53 -10.89
C SER A 96 6.58 4.80 -10.83
N GLY A 97 7.76 4.78 -11.41
CA GLY A 97 8.66 5.93 -11.48
C GLY A 97 9.56 6.10 -10.26
N LEU A 98 9.60 5.14 -9.34
CA LEU A 98 10.52 5.12 -8.19
C LEU A 98 10.81 3.68 -7.77
N GLU A 99 11.91 3.49 -7.04
CA GLU A 99 12.22 2.22 -6.37
C GLU A 99 11.40 2.10 -5.09
N ALA A 100 10.65 1.00 -4.96
CA ALA A 100 9.81 0.75 -3.79
C ALA A 100 10.63 0.52 -2.52
N VAL A 101 11.80 -0.10 -2.66
CA VAL A 101 12.72 -0.44 -1.56
C VAL A 101 14.13 0.00 -1.92
N GLU A 102 14.76 0.74 -1.04
CA GLU A 102 16.17 1.09 -1.15
C GLU A 102 17.01 0.07 -0.37
N ASP A 103 17.96 -0.56 -1.04
CA ASP A 103 18.92 -1.46 -0.39
C ASP A 103 20.08 -0.63 0.20
N ALA A 104 20.11 -0.51 1.52
CA ALA A 104 21.16 0.20 2.24
C ALA A 104 22.26 -0.72 2.75
N ARG A 105 22.26 -2.01 2.40
CA ARG A 105 23.33 -2.93 2.76
C ARG A 105 24.64 -2.49 2.10
N GLY A 106 25.72 -2.61 2.82
CA GLY A 106 27.04 -2.11 2.38
C GLY A 106 27.29 -0.62 2.66
N GLN A 107 26.26 0.17 2.96
CA GLN A 107 26.44 1.54 3.44
C GLN A 107 27.04 1.51 4.85
N LYS A 108 27.76 2.58 5.20
CA LYS A 108 28.35 2.71 6.54
C LYS A 108 27.49 3.58 7.45
N ASP A 109 27.44 3.21 8.73
CA ASP A 109 26.87 4.05 9.78
C ASP A 109 27.82 5.22 10.13
N LEU A 110 27.41 6.06 11.08
CA LEU A 110 28.21 7.21 11.54
C LEU A 110 29.58 6.84 12.10
N PHE A 111 29.76 5.59 12.51
CA PHE A 111 31.01 5.06 13.08
C PHE A 111 31.78 4.17 12.11
N GLY A 112 31.39 4.17 10.84
CA GLY A 112 32.04 3.40 9.79
C GLY A 112 31.71 1.90 9.75
N ARG A 113 30.70 1.42 10.52
CA ARG A 113 30.25 0.04 10.49
C ARG A 113 29.31 -0.21 9.33
N GLU A 114 29.50 -1.29 8.61
CA GLU A 114 28.68 -1.66 7.48
C GLU A 114 27.27 -2.14 7.90
N LEU A 115 26.25 -1.62 7.23
CA LEU A 115 24.87 -2.08 7.37
C LEU A 115 24.70 -3.41 6.63
N LYS A 116 24.35 -4.47 7.35
CA LYS A 116 24.31 -5.84 6.77
C LYS A 116 22.92 -6.26 6.29
N ILE A 117 21.86 -5.76 6.92
CA ILE A 117 20.49 -6.22 6.68
C ILE A 117 19.52 -5.10 6.30
N THR A 118 19.93 -3.84 6.41
CA THR A 118 19.03 -2.69 6.30
C THR A 118 18.51 -2.50 4.88
N ARG A 119 17.20 -2.50 4.75
CA ARG A 119 16.47 -2.04 3.56
C ARG A 119 15.43 -1.02 4.00
N LYS A 120 15.24 0.02 3.20
CA LYS A 120 14.27 1.08 3.49
C LYS A 120 13.02 0.84 2.64
N ALA A 121 11.87 0.66 3.27
CA ALA A 121 10.57 0.53 2.61
C ALA A 121 10.09 1.91 2.14
N VAL A 122 10.68 2.42 1.09
CA VAL A 122 10.47 3.80 0.60
C VAL A 122 9.02 4.04 0.23
N ALA A 123 8.42 3.13 -0.53
CA ALA A 123 7.04 3.27 -0.98
C ALA A 123 6.06 3.26 0.22
N ASP A 124 6.21 2.33 1.18
CA ASP A 124 5.36 2.27 2.36
C ASP A 124 5.48 3.53 3.23
N ASN A 125 6.71 4.05 3.40
CA ASN A 125 6.93 5.28 4.15
C ASN A 125 6.23 6.47 3.50
N LEU A 126 6.26 6.57 2.18
CA LEU A 126 5.57 7.64 1.45
C LEU A 126 4.05 7.49 1.53
N VAL A 127 3.51 6.27 1.44
CA VAL A 127 2.07 6.03 1.63
C VAL A 127 1.65 6.40 3.04
N SER A 128 2.42 6.02 4.06
CA SER A 128 2.13 6.38 5.45
C SER A 128 2.15 7.90 5.68
N ALA A 129 3.06 8.62 5.03
CA ALA A 129 3.09 10.08 5.08
C ALA A 129 1.87 10.71 4.38
N ALA A 130 1.48 10.17 3.22
CA ALA A 130 0.29 10.62 2.48
C ALA A 130 -1.00 10.38 3.26
N GLN A 131 -1.11 9.25 3.96
CA GLN A 131 -2.26 8.86 4.76
C GLN A 131 -2.64 9.91 5.83
N ILE A 132 -1.66 10.61 6.41
CA ILE A 132 -1.91 11.68 7.40
C ILE A 132 -2.82 12.78 6.80
N VAL A 133 -2.69 13.04 5.52
CA VAL A 133 -3.48 14.06 4.81
C VAL A 133 -4.73 13.46 4.18
N MET A 134 -4.62 12.25 3.65
CA MET A 134 -5.73 11.55 3.00
C MET A 134 -6.81 11.13 4.00
N GLY A 135 -6.41 10.80 5.23
CA GLY A 135 -7.31 10.35 6.29
C GLY A 135 -7.80 8.91 6.11
N GLU A 136 -8.67 8.50 7.03
CA GLU A 136 -9.30 7.16 7.07
C GLU A 136 -10.84 7.25 7.10
N GLY A 137 -11.38 8.44 7.24
CA GLY A 137 -12.82 8.69 7.43
C GLY A 137 -13.48 9.28 6.19
N ASP A 138 -14.11 10.45 6.37
CA ASP A 138 -14.89 11.14 5.36
C ASP A 138 -14.19 12.34 4.73
N GLU A 139 -12.86 12.41 4.85
CA GLU A 139 -12.05 13.52 4.34
C GLU A 139 -12.17 13.69 2.82
N GLY A 140 -12.51 12.63 2.10
CA GLY A 140 -12.74 12.68 0.66
C GLY A 140 -11.50 13.03 -0.18
N ILE A 141 -10.30 12.76 0.34
CA ILE A 141 -9.02 13.07 -0.32
C ILE A 141 -8.43 11.78 -0.91
N PRO A 142 -8.72 11.45 -2.18
CA PRO A 142 -8.31 10.18 -2.78
C PRO A 142 -6.84 10.13 -3.18
N ALA A 143 -6.11 11.24 -3.14
CA ALA A 143 -4.71 11.32 -3.52
C ALA A 143 -4.00 12.47 -2.83
N ALA A 144 -2.71 12.29 -2.54
CA ALA A 144 -1.84 13.33 -2.00
C ALA A 144 -0.58 13.48 -2.85
N ILE A 145 0.00 14.67 -2.84
CA ILE A 145 1.27 14.95 -3.51
C ILE A 145 2.35 15.15 -2.45
N ILE A 146 3.41 14.35 -2.54
CA ILE A 146 4.60 14.50 -1.70
C ILE A 146 5.68 15.17 -2.55
N ARG A 147 6.20 16.29 -2.06
CA ARG A 147 7.30 17.03 -2.69
C ARG A 147 8.55 16.95 -1.82
N ASP A 148 9.71 17.11 -2.46
CA ASP A 148 11.00 17.22 -1.77
C ASP A 148 11.30 16.05 -0.80
N SER A 149 10.79 14.84 -1.13
CA SER A 149 11.00 13.63 -0.34
C SER A 149 12.46 13.13 -0.35
N GLY A 150 13.29 13.63 -1.26
CA GLY A 150 14.64 13.12 -1.50
C GLY A 150 14.67 11.77 -2.26
N VAL A 151 13.52 11.20 -2.60
CA VAL A 151 13.44 9.93 -3.34
C VAL A 151 13.67 10.18 -4.83
N PRO A 152 14.66 9.51 -5.45
CA PRO A 152 14.92 9.67 -6.87
C PRO A 152 13.78 9.13 -7.73
N ILE A 153 13.34 9.92 -8.71
CA ILE A 153 12.41 9.43 -9.73
C ILE A 153 13.20 8.71 -10.82
N LYS A 154 12.85 7.45 -11.04
CA LYS A 154 13.52 6.53 -11.97
C LYS A 154 12.49 5.74 -12.79
N GLU A 155 12.92 5.21 -13.93
CA GLU A 155 12.15 4.16 -14.59
C GLU A 155 12.32 2.85 -13.80
N ALA A 156 11.30 2.47 -13.05
CA ALA A 156 11.29 1.29 -12.19
C ALA A 156 10.08 0.39 -12.47
N SER A 157 10.22 -0.87 -12.17
CA SER A 157 9.28 -1.94 -12.56
C SER A 157 7.88 -1.83 -11.97
N GLY A 158 7.71 -1.12 -10.90
CA GLY A 158 6.42 -0.92 -10.25
C GLY A 158 5.98 -2.02 -9.28
N GLU A 159 6.78 -3.07 -9.11
CA GLU A 159 6.52 -4.11 -8.12
C GLU A 159 7.07 -3.74 -6.75
N ILE A 160 6.34 -4.13 -5.71
CA ILE A 160 6.82 -4.03 -4.34
C ILE A 160 7.53 -5.34 -4.01
N PRO A 161 8.85 -5.33 -3.73
CA PRO A 161 9.57 -6.52 -3.34
C PRO A 161 9.01 -7.09 -2.03
N THR A 162 8.73 -8.39 -2.02
CA THR A 162 8.16 -9.09 -0.87
C THR A 162 9.06 -10.24 -0.42
N ILE A 163 8.87 -10.67 0.82
CA ILE A 163 9.48 -11.89 1.35
C ILE A 163 8.43 -12.98 1.21
N PRO A 164 8.74 -14.13 0.58
CA PRO A 164 7.77 -15.22 0.52
C PRO A 164 7.42 -15.69 1.93
N PRO A 165 6.17 -16.10 2.18
CA PRO A 165 5.81 -16.73 3.44
C PRO A 165 6.64 -18.01 3.65
N ALA A 166 7.01 -18.24 4.92
CA ALA A 166 7.78 -19.41 5.33
C ALA A 166 6.94 -20.69 5.24
#